data_8171e0f812daa6317cdb3dff8f53876c
#
_entry.id   8171e0f812daa6317cdb3dff8f53876c
#
_cell.length_a   1.000
_cell.length_b   1.000
_cell.length_c   1.000
_cell.angle_alpha   90.00
_cell.angle_beta   90.00
_cell.angle_gamma   90.00
#
_symmetry.space_group_name_H-M   'P 1'
#
loop_
_entity.id
_entity.type
_entity.pdbx_description
1 polymer ?
#
loop_
_entity_poly.entity_id
_entity_poly.type
_entity_poly.pdbx_seq_one_letter_code
_entity_poly.pdbx_strand_id
1 'polypeptide(L)'
;KRLSFLDAYSIEGTEDTATYDMLSIEDVMIKNPVTVSSNKPILEVAELLAHKKFHSLPVVDKGELVGIVTTTDLLNYFIASS
;
A
#
# COMPACT_ATOMS: atom_id res chain seq x y z
N LYS A 1 10.47 -10.65 -9.95
CA LYS A 1 9.85 -10.85 -8.64
C LYS A 1 10.39 -9.86 -7.65
N ARG A 2 9.54 -9.38 -6.81
CA ARG A 2 9.91 -8.45 -5.80
C ARG A 2 10.03 -9.15 -4.46
N LEU A 3 11.13 -8.89 -3.76
CA LEU A 3 11.25 -9.40 -2.42
C LEU A 3 10.19 -8.76 -1.56
N SER A 4 9.56 -9.56 -0.78
CA SER A 4 8.56 -9.03 0.08
C SER A 4 9.22 -8.32 1.24
N PHE A 5 8.48 -7.42 1.79
CA PHE A 5 8.85 -6.76 3.00
C PHE A 5 9.14 -7.76 4.10
N LEU A 6 8.39 -8.84 4.13
CA LEU A 6 8.56 -9.86 5.15
C LEU A 6 9.87 -10.59 5.06
N ASP A 7 10.42 -10.72 3.85
CA ASP A 7 11.69 -11.39 3.70
C ASP A 7 12.78 -10.67 4.46
N ALA A 8 12.77 -9.35 4.39
CA ALA A 8 13.79 -8.58 5.09
C ALA A 8 13.63 -8.72 6.59
N TYR A 9 12.42 -8.75 7.07
CA TYR A 9 12.20 -8.85 8.50
C TYR A 9 12.48 -10.22 9.04
N SER A 10 12.15 -11.25 8.29
CA SER A 10 12.28 -12.59 8.82
C SER A 10 13.74 -12.96 9.09
N ILE A 11 14.67 -12.27 8.44
CA ILE A 11 16.07 -12.58 8.63
C ILE A 11 16.61 -12.02 9.92
N GLU A 12 16.25 -10.80 10.21
CA GLU A 12 16.86 -10.09 11.32
C GLU A 12 16.15 -10.23 12.63
N GLY A 13 14.95 -10.73 12.62
CA GLY A 13 14.15 -10.70 13.82
C GLY A 13 14.38 -11.84 14.77
N THR A 14 15.46 -12.55 14.63
CA THR A 14 15.59 -13.81 15.33
C THR A 14 15.68 -13.67 16.83
N GLU A 15 16.39 -12.67 17.32
CA GLU A 15 16.57 -12.55 18.76
C GLU A 15 15.30 -12.20 19.48
N ASP A 16 14.41 -11.48 18.80
CA ASP A 16 13.20 -11.00 19.46
C ASP A 16 11.98 -11.72 18.99
N THR A 17 12.16 -12.94 18.53
CA THR A 17 11.05 -13.69 17.98
C THR A 17 9.88 -13.78 18.94
N ALA A 18 10.16 -14.00 20.21
CA ALA A 18 9.09 -14.15 21.18
C ALA A 18 8.22 -12.89 21.26
N THR A 19 8.86 -11.74 21.24
CA THR A 19 8.11 -10.51 21.27
C THR A 19 7.26 -10.32 20.02
N TYR A 20 7.85 -10.58 18.86
CA TYR A 20 7.11 -10.43 17.62
C TYR A 20 6.01 -11.45 17.49
N ASP A 21 6.21 -12.65 18.04
CA ASP A 21 5.20 -13.67 17.95
C ASP A 21 3.94 -13.31 18.72
N MET A 22 4.04 -12.41 19.69
CA MET A 22 2.89 -12.02 20.48
C MET A 22 2.05 -10.98 19.78
N LEU A 23 2.52 -10.45 18.66
CA LEU A 23 1.78 -9.44 17.90
C LEU A 23 1.16 -10.08 16.68
N SER A 24 0.00 -9.60 16.32
CA SER A 24 -0.64 -10.00 15.08
C SER A 24 -0.64 -8.79 14.13
N ILE A 25 -0.97 -9.06 12.87
CA ILE A 25 -1.07 -7.97 11.91
C ILE A 25 -2.14 -6.97 12.35
N GLU A 26 -3.14 -7.42 13.07
CA GLU A 26 -4.18 -6.52 13.55
C GLU A 26 -3.65 -5.50 14.53
N ASP A 27 -2.57 -5.83 15.23
CA ASP A 27 -2.00 -4.92 16.21
C ASP A 27 -1.23 -3.77 15.56
N VAL A 28 -0.72 -3.98 14.35
CA VAL A 28 0.15 -3.00 13.73
C VAL A 28 -0.43 -2.39 12.46
N MET A 29 -1.46 -2.99 11.89
CA MET A 29 -2.02 -2.47 10.65
C MET A 29 -2.78 -1.17 10.90
N ILE A 30 -2.94 -0.39 9.86
CA ILE A 30 -3.79 0.79 9.92
C ILE A 30 -5.22 0.34 9.71
N LYS A 31 -6.06 0.65 10.67
CA LYS A 31 -7.48 0.32 10.58
C LYS A 31 -8.17 1.48 9.87
N ASN A 32 -9.15 1.14 9.05
CA ASN A 32 -9.91 2.14 8.29
C ASN A 32 -8.99 2.97 7.41
N PRO A 33 -8.21 2.33 6.55
CA PRO A 33 -7.29 3.08 5.69
C PRO A 33 -8.06 3.92 4.70
N VAL A 34 -7.41 4.95 4.20
CA VAL A 34 -7.95 5.71 3.08
C VAL A 34 -7.87 4.84 1.85
N THR A 35 -8.98 4.68 1.16
CA THR A 35 -9.04 3.89 -0.06
C THR A 35 -9.58 4.74 -1.20
N VAL A 36 -9.41 4.26 -2.42
CA VAL A 36 -9.97 4.93 -3.59
C VAL A 36 -10.78 3.92 -4.38
N SER A 37 -11.83 4.42 -5.01
CA SER A 37 -12.66 3.59 -5.85
C SER A 37 -11.93 3.30 -7.16
N SER A 38 -12.16 2.12 -7.72
CA SER A 38 -11.51 1.74 -8.97
C SER A 38 -11.91 2.63 -10.13
N ASN A 39 -13.03 3.35 -10.03
CA ASN A 39 -13.45 4.23 -11.10
C ASN A 39 -13.15 5.70 -10.82
N LYS A 40 -12.36 5.99 -9.78
CA LYS A 40 -12.00 7.37 -9.50
C LYS A 40 -11.03 7.88 -10.57
N PRO A 41 -11.21 9.11 -11.02
CA PRO A 41 -10.30 9.66 -12.05
C PRO A 41 -8.85 9.67 -11.56
N ILE A 42 -7.96 9.39 -12.50
CA ILE A 42 -6.53 9.30 -12.17
C ILE A 42 -6.01 10.60 -11.57
N LEU A 43 -6.48 11.73 -12.06
CA LEU A 43 -6.02 13.00 -11.53
C LEU A 43 -6.36 13.17 -10.07
N GLU A 44 -7.54 12.72 -9.66
CA GLU A 44 -7.92 12.82 -8.26
C GLU A 44 -7.07 11.91 -7.40
N VAL A 45 -6.74 10.74 -7.90
CA VAL A 45 -5.87 9.84 -7.17
C VAL A 45 -4.48 10.44 -7.03
N ALA A 46 -3.99 11.05 -8.11
CA ALA A 46 -2.69 11.71 -8.07
C ALA A 46 -2.67 12.83 -7.03
N GLU A 47 -3.76 13.58 -6.94
CA GLU A 47 -3.82 14.65 -5.96
C GLU A 47 -3.82 14.11 -4.55
N LEU A 48 -4.51 13.00 -4.30
CA LEU A 48 -4.49 12.39 -2.99
C LEU A 48 -3.08 11.96 -2.62
N LEU A 49 -2.40 11.28 -3.54
CA LEU A 49 -1.05 10.81 -3.25
C LEU A 49 -0.10 11.97 -3.01
N ALA A 50 -0.27 13.06 -3.76
CA ALA A 50 0.61 14.21 -3.63
C ALA A 50 0.38 14.97 -2.33
N HIS A 51 -0.89 15.16 -1.96
CA HIS A 51 -1.21 16.06 -0.86
C HIS A 51 -1.33 15.38 0.48
N LYS A 52 -1.62 14.09 0.49
CA LYS A 52 -1.81 13.37 1.74
C LYS A 52 -0.56 12.64 2.19
N LYS A 53 0.50 12.71 1.39
CA LYS A 53 1.77 12.06 1.73
C LYS A 53 1.66 10.55 1.83
N PHE A 54 0.70 9.99 1.11
CA PHE A 54 0.63 8.55 0.97
C PHE A 54 1.56 8.13 -0.15
N HIS A 55 2.13 6.93 0.01
CA HIS A 55 2.92 6.35 -1.06
C HIS A 55 2.11 5.36 -1.86
N SER A 56 1.04 4.87 -1.29
CA SER A 56 0.17 3.92 -1.95
C SER A 56 -1.22 4.02 -1.35
N LEU A 57 -2.19 3.60 -2.14
CA LEU A 57 -3.58 3.59 -1.70
C LEU A 57 -4.23 2.31 -2.17
N PRO A 58 -4.96 1.64 -1.27
CA PRO A 58 -5.76 0.48 -1.70
C PRO A 58 -6.88 0.93 -2.63
N VAL A 59 -7.14 0.13 -3.65
CA VAL A 59 -8.19 0.39 -4.62
C VAL A 59 -9.31 -0.60 -4.37
N VAL A 60 -10.52 -0.09 -4.26
CA VAL A 60 -11.68 -0.93 -3.98
C VAL A 60 -12.69 -0.78 -5.10
N ASP A 61 -13.47 -1.83 -5.28
CA ASP A 61 -14.59 -1.83 -6.20
C ASP A 61 -15.74 -2.53 -5.51
N LYS A 62 -16.83 -1.82 -5.34
CA LYS A 62 -18.02 -2.36 -4.67
C LYS A 62 -17.67 -2.92 -3.30
N GLY A 63 -16.80 -2.22 -2.60
CA GLY A 63 -16.44 -2.60 -1.24
C GLY A 63 -15.38 -3.66 -1.13
N GLU A 64 -14.85 -4.14 -2.24
CA GLU A 64 -13.84 -5.18 -2.22
C GLU A 64 -12.51 -4.65 -2.72
N LEU A 65 -11.44 -5.07 -2.08
CA LEU A 65 -10.10 -4.69 -2.49
C LEU A 65 -9.78 -5.35 -3.83
N VAL A 66 -9.42 -4.54 -4.82
CA VAL A 66 -9.07 -5.08 -6.13
C VAL A 66 -7.64 -4.76 -6.52
N GLY A 67 -6.95 -3.93 -5.76
CA GLY A 67 -5.57 -3.64 -6.09
C GLY A 67 -5.01 -2.54 -5.22
N ILE A 68 -3.81 -2.11 -5.57
CA ILE A 68 -3.12 -1.03 -4.90
C ILE A 68 -2.54 -0.13 -5.98
N VAL A 69 -2.63 1.17 -5.77
CA VAL A 69 -2.00 2.14 -6.67
C VAL A 69 -0.94 2.90 -5.90
N THR A 70 0.21 3.11 -6.54
CA THR A 70 1.33 3.81 -5.92
C THR A 70 1.66 5.03 -6.74
N THR A 71 2.47 5.91 -6.14
CA THR A 71 2.98 7.07 -6.85
C THR A 71 3.76 6.63 -8.10
N THR A 72 4.55 5.58 -7.97
CA THR A 72 5.32 5.07 -9.10
C THR A 72 4.40 4.60 -10.22
N ASP A 73 3.30 3.95 -9.88
CA ASP A 73 2.34 3.51 -10.89
C ASP A 73 1.81 4.69 -11.69
N LEU A 74 1.50 5.78 -11.00
CA LEU A 74 0.99 6.97 -11.69
C LEU A 74 2.04 7.60 -12.57
N LEU A 75 3.27 7.68 -12.08
CA LEU A 75 4.34 8.23 -12.89
C LEU A 75 4.55 7.40 -14.15
N ASN A 76 4.53 6.09 -14.01
CA ASN A 76 4.67 5.22 -15.17
C ASN A 76 3.54 5.42 -16.16
N TYR A 77 2.33 5.59 -15.67
CA TYR A 77 1.19 5.83 -16.53
C TYR A 77 1.37 7.13 -17.31
N PHE A 78 1.76 8.20 -16.62
CA PHE A 78 1.91 9.49 -17.29
C PHE A 78 3.04 9.46 -18.31
N ILE A 79 4.12 8.77 -18.00
CA ILE A 79 5.23 8.64 -18.93
C ILE A 79 4.78 7.88 -20.17
N ALA A 80 4.05 6.80 -19.99
CA ALA A 80 3.61 6.00 -21.12
C ALA A 80 2.57 6.71 -21.97
N SER A 81 1.86 7.67 -21.39
CA SER A 81 0.81 8.38 -22.10
C SER A 81 1.30 9.61 -22.82
N SER A 82 2.52 10.04 -22.58
CA SER A 82 3.04 11.27 -23.17
C SER A 82 3.62 11.10 -24.56
#